data_edb6ec65ff4236bdf3bbce136395b34b
#
_entry.id   edb6ec65ff4236bdf3bbce136395b34b
#
_cell.length_a   1.000
_cell.length_b   1.000
_cell.length_c   1.000
_cell.angle_alpha   90.00
_cell.angle_beta   90.00
_cell.angle_gamma   90.00
#
_symmetry.space_group_name_H-M   'P 1'
#
loop_
_entity.id
_entity.type
_entity.pdbx_description
1 polymer ?
#
loop_
_entity_poly.entity_id
_entity_poly.type
_entity_poly.pdbx_seq_one_letter_code
_entity_poly.pdbx_strand_id
1 'polypeptide(L)'
;LRIYTVQNDTFYKAFYEFNKDNPDPLYLIHGVWVTDYVQNSSRDAYDSDFFDTFLDNCKIMIDVIHGKKKLSLGRMASAGHGSYLKDISPWVIGYILGVEWEDVTVVYTDEKYSADPARNSYRGKYMYTSEDATPFEAMLAHVGDKGIEYETKRYKEQRIVAFSNWPTTDPFDYPEKVRDYFMKCAAVDVEHIKTTESFLSGQFASYHVYPYYPDYLSYVENFAMFGITDLTEFINGDGEFNTYRAYLSLLTKHHTMPVVISEFGVSTGRGMAQRDRNTGRNQGNMSESEQGQALVECYEDIMATGCAGCCVFTWQDEWFKRTWNTMYAVNLKRTPYWSDYQTNEQYFGLLSFDPGKKKSVCYVDGDLSEWMEEDVVGRSDGMTFSAKYDEKFIYFMIKKEGVQLESERLLLPIDSTPKSGSTYSEDYEVKFSRAADFLLIIDGRDNSRLTVQERYESLRSTYSVNVYNFDTYIKENIPSLTSPRFVNIDMILQTATPLIYNDMGASAEVFETGKLTYGNANPESADFNSLADFMFSGDSVEIKLPWQLLNFADPSRMSVHDDYYDGNYGVEYITIDSLYIGSAGRSGRCEMFPVALKGWGNKVTSHERLKSSYYILRELWSGK
;
A
#
# COMPACT_ATOMS: atom_id res chain seq x y z
N LEU A 1 -7.08 18.85 -7.01
CA LEU A 1 -7.18 17.38 -7.13
C LEU A 1 -6.24 16.87 -8.21
N ARG A 2 -5.79 15.62 -8.07
CA ARG A 2 -5.15 14.85 -9.14
C ARG A 2 -5.94 13.55 -9.36
N ILE A 3 -6.15 13.16 -10.61
CA ILE A 3 -6.67 11.85 -11.00
C ILE A 3 -5.75 11.21 -12.04
N TYR A 4 -5.68 9.88 -12.05
CA TYR A 4 -4.71 9.13 -12.86
C TYR A 4 -5.19 8.84 -14.28
N THR A 5 -6.50 8.71 -14.45
CA THR A 5 -7.12 8.31 -15.70
C THR A 5 -8.56 8.83 -15.76
N VAL A 6 -9.19 8.67 -16.91
CA VAL A 6 -10.60 9.03 -17.10
C VAL A 6 -11.48 8.25 -16.13
N GLN A 7 -12.24 8.96 -15.31
CA GLN A 7 -13.22 8.42 -14.36
C GLN A 7 -14.59 8.23 -15.05
N ASN A 8 -15.56 7.63 -14.35
CA ASN A 8 -16.93 7.56 -14.84
C ASN A 8 -17.52 8.97 -15.02
N ASP A 9 -18.49 9.13 -15.93
CA ASP A 9 -19.11 10.43 -16.25
C ASP A 9 -19.77 11.10 -15.04
N THR A 10 -20.13 10.32 -14.00
CA THR A 10 -20.66 10.81 -12.73
C THR A 10 -19.66 11.68 -11.98
N PHE A 11 -18.36 11.35 -12.02
CA PHE A 11 -17.31 12.18 -11.43
C PHE A 11 -17.29 13.57 -12.04
N TYR A 12 -17.28 13.67 -13.39
CA TYR A 12 -17.22 14.96 -14.10
C TYR A 12 -18.49 15.77 -13.89
N LYS A 13 -19.65 15.12 -13.78
CA LYS A 13 -20.92 15.79 -13.41
C LYS A 13 -20.82 16.40 -12.02
N ALA A 14 -20.40 15.61 -11.03
CA ALA A 14 -20.25 16.07 -9.64
C ALA A 14 -19.23 17.22 -9.55
N PHE A 15 -18.08 17.09 -10.21
CA PHE A 15 -17.04 18.10 -10.25
C PHE A 15 -17.53 19.41 -10.88
N TYR A 16 -18.26 19.32 -12.00
CA TYR A 16 -18.90 20.48 -12.64
C TYR A 16 -19.92 21.14 -11.74
N GLU A 17 -20.84 20.36 -11.14
CA GLU A 17 -21.90 20.90 -10.28
C GLU A 17 -21.33 21.56 -9.01
N PHE A 18 -20.24 21.04 -8.47
CA PHE A 18 -19.53 21.66 -7.35
C PHE A 18 -18.89 22.99 -7.73
N ASN A 19 -18.26 23.06 -8.90
CA ASN A 19 -17.44 24.21 -9.31
C ASN A 19 -18.21 25.36 -9.97
N LYS A 20 -19.29 25.08 -10.72
CA LYS A 20 -19.92 26.05 -11.64
C LYS A 20 -20.33 27.39 -11.02
N ASP A 21 -20.72 27.37 -9.75
CA ASP A 21 -21.18 28.55 -9.02
C ASP A 21 -20.36 28.76 -7.71
N ASN A 22 -19.26 28.03 -7.56
CA ASN A 22 -18.44 28.06 -6.33
C ASN A 22 -17.37 29.17 -6.45
N PRO A 23 -17.33 30.14 -5.52
CA PRO A 23 -16.28 31.17 -5.51
C PRO A 23 -14.88 30.60 -5.24
N ASP A 24 -14.80 29.42 -4.58
CA ASP A 24 -13.57 28.69 -4.27
C ASP A 24 -13.56 27.33 -5.00
N PRO A 25 -13.40 27.30 -6.32
CA PRO A 25 -13.50 26.07 -7.08
C PRO A 25 -12.33 25.14 -6.82
N LEU A 26 -12.57 23.85 -6.97
CA LEU A 26 -11.50 22.84 -7.00
C LEU A 26 -10.84 22.82 -8.38
N TYR A 27 -9.52 22.81 -8.41
CA TYR A 27 -8.75 22.61 -9.62
C TYR A 27 -8.32 21.16 -9.79
N LEU A 28 -8.12 20.75 -11.04
CA LEU A 28 -7.80 19.37 -11.41
C LEU A 28 -6.52 19.31 -12.25
N ILE A 29 -5.61 18.42 -11.85
CA ILE A 29 -4.57 17.88 -12.73
C ILE A 29 -5.06 16.52 -13.20
N HIS A 30 -5.17 16.34 -14.51
CA HIS A 30 -5.70 15.10 -15.09
C HIS A 30 -4.58 14.23 -15.63
N GLY A 31 -4.55 12.96 -15.22
CA GLY A 31 -3.61 11.98 -15.70
C GLY A 31 -4.05 11.25 -16.96
N VAL A 32 -3.08 10.72 -17.67
CA VAL A 32 -3.28 9.74 -18.74
C VAL A 32 -2.50 8.50 -18.38
N TRP A 33 -3.21 7.48 -17.88
CA TRP A 33 -2.63 6.20 -17.53
C TRP A 33 -2.20 5.41 -18.77
N VAL A 34 -1.08 4.75 -18.68
CA VAL A 34 -0.64 3.78 -19.68
C VAL A 34 -0.83 2.36 -19.17
N THR A 35 -1.01 1.43 -20.09
CA THR A 35 -1.19 0.02 -19.76
C THR A 35 0.10 -0.53 -19.17
N ASP A 36 -0.06 -1.40 -18.16
CA ASP A 36 1.05 -2.11 -17.54
C ASP A 36 1.80 -2.97 -18.58
N TYR A 37 3.07 -2.71 -18.76
CA TYR A 37 3.91 -3.36 -19.76
C TYR A 37 4.22 -4.82 -19.45
N VAL A 38 4.30 -5.19 -18.19
CA VAL A 38 4.59 -6.57 -17.78
C VAL A 38 3.57 -7.54 -18.36
N GLN A 39 2.34 -7.06 -18.56
CA GLN A 39 1.28 -7.85 -19.17
C GLN A 39 1.30 -7.83 -20.70
N ASN A 40 1.97 -6.87 -21.30
CA ASN A 40 1.98 -6.64 -22.75
C ASN A 40 3.17 -7.24 -23.46
N SER A 41 3.90 -8.14 -23.02
CA SER A 41 4.99 -8.89 -23.66
C SER A 41 5.90 -8.15 -24.70
N SER A 42 5.52 -6.97 -25.19
CA SER A 42 6.27 -6.22 -26.20
C SER A 42 7.43 -5.42 -25.64
N ARG A 43 7.33 -4.91 -24.42
CA ARG A 43 8.36 -4.06 -23.74
C ARG A 43 8.86 -2.88 -24.57
N ASP A 44 8.20 -2.57 -25.66
CA ASP A 44 8.62 -1.62 -26.68
C ASP A 44 7.67 -0.42 -26.68
N ALA A 45 8.13 0.75 -26.26
CA ALA A 45 7.33 1.95 -26.19
C ALA A 45 6.88 2.49 -27.56
N TYR A 46 7.46 2.01 -28.66
CA TYR A 46 7.02 2.30 -30.04
C TYR A 46 6.14 1.19 -30.63
N ASP A 47 5.82 0.15 -29.88
CA ASP A 47 4.80 -0.80 -30.31
C ASP A 47 3.46 -0.08 -30.48
N SER A 48 2.71 -0.42 -31.54
CA SER A 48 1.44 0.25 -31.84
C SER A 48 0.41 0.10 -30.71
N ASP A 49 0.38 -1.05 -30.05
CA ASP A 49 -0.55 -1.28 -28.93
C ASP A 49 -0.24 -0.36 -27.75
N PHE A 50 1.02 0.01 -27.57
CA PHE A 50 1.41 0.97 -26.56
C PHE A 50 1.33 2.41 -27.04
N PHE A 51 2.08 2.77 -28.08
CA PHE A 51 2.23 4.14 -28.55
C PHE A 51 0.91 4.76 -29.03
N ASP A 52 0.20 4.05 -29.93
CA ASP A 52 -1.06 4.54 -30.49
C ASP A 52 -2.15 4.60 -29.41
N THR A 53 -2.16 3.64 -28.48
CA THR A 53 -3.09 3.63 -27.34
C THR A 53 -2.83 4.81 -26.40
N PHE A 54 -1.57 5.09 -26.06
CA PHE A 54 -1.20 6.23 -25.22
C PHE A 54 -1.64 7.56 -25.84
N LEU A 55 -1.34 7.74 -27.12
CA LEU A 55 -1.73 8.93 -27.86
C LEU A 55 -3.27 9.08 -27.99
N ASP A 56 -3.97 7.97 -28.24
CA ASP A 56 -5.43 7.96 -28.28
C ASP A 56 -6.05 8.29 -26.91
N ASN A 57 -5.48 7.77 -25.84
CA ASN A 57 -5.92 8.06 -24.47
C ASN A 57 -5.74 9.55 -24.12
N CYS A 58 -4.65 10.18 -24.58
CA CYS A 58 -4.48 11.63 -24.46
C CYS A 58 -5.63 12.40 -25.15
N LYS A 59 -5.96 12.04 -26.40
CA LYS A 59 -7.06 12.68 -27.14
C LYS A 59 -8.43 12.42 -26.50
N ILE A 60 -8.65 11.20 -25.99
CA ILE A 60 -9.89 10.84 -25.29
C ILE A 60 -10.03 11.70 -24.03
N MET A 61 -8.99 11.81 -23.21
CA MET A 61 -8.98 12.62 -22.00
C MET A 61 -9.30 14.08 -22.31
N ILE A 62 -8.68 14.65 -23.34
CA ILE A 62 -8.94 16.03 -23.79
C ILE A 62 -10.41 16.21 -24.20
N ASP A 63 -10.97 15.29 -24.99
CA ASP A 63 -12.39 15.35 -25.34
C ASP A 63 -13.33 15.21 -24.14
N VAL A 64 -12.92 14.40 -23.13
CA VAL A 64 -13.69 14.19 -21.89
C VAL A 64 -13.78 15.47 -21.07
N ILE A 65 -12.66 16.15 -20.83
CA ILE A 65 -12.66 17.40 -20.04
C ILE A 65 -13.45 18.53 -20.70
N HIS A 66 -13.50 18.56 -22.02
CA HIS A 66 -14.30 19.51 -22.80
C HIS A 66 -15.77 19.08 -22.99
N GLY A 67 -16.20 18.00 -22.37
CA GLY A 67 -17.59 17.52 -22.43
C GLY A 67 -18.02 17.05 -23.84
N LYS A 68 -17.12 16.50 -24.63
CA LYS A 68 -17.34 16.10 -26.03
C LYS A 68 -17.06 14.63 -26.30
N LYS A 69 -17.26 13.75 -25.30
CA LYS A 69 -16.96 12.31 -25.45
C LYS A 69 -18.08 11.43 -24.96
N LYS A 70 -18.22 10.29 -25.62
CA LYS A 70 -18.97 9.13 -25.13
C LYS A 70 -18.06 7.91 -25.16
N LEU A 71 -17.98 7.19 -24.05
CA LEU A 71 -17.15 5.99 -23.91
C LEU A 71 -18.03 4.80 -23.48
N SER A 72 -17.91 3.70 -24.20
CA SER A 72 -18.48 2.42 -23.80
C SER A 72 -17.61 1.74 -22.75
N LEU A 73 -18.21 0.88 -21.92
CA LEU A 73 -17.49 0.03 -20.99
C LEU A 73 -16.43 -0.80 -21.73
N GLY A 74 -15.22 -0.83 -21.18
CA GLY A 74 -14.09 -1.59 -21.72
C GLY A 74 -13.36 -0.94 -22.89
N ARG A 75 -13.72 0.29 -23.33
CA ARG A 75 -12.98 1.00 -24.39
C ARG A 75 -11.56 1.41 -23.96
N MET A 76 -11.40 1.74 -22.71
CA MET A 76 -10.10 1.97 -22.06
C MET A 76 -9.96 0.98 -20.91
N ALA A 77 -8.85 0.29 -20.83
CA ALA A 77 -8.57 -0.66 -19.77
C ALA A 77 -8.58 -0.01 -18.40
N SER A 78 -8.67 0.16 -17.49
CA SER A 78 -8.58 0.87 -16.19
C SER A 78 -9.23 2.26 -16.19
N ALA A 79 -10.16 2.52 -17.09
CA ALA A 79 -10.78 3.84 -17.18
C ALA A 79 -12.30 3.79 -17.12
N GLY A 80 -12.88 4.97 -16.82
CA GLY A 80 -14.32 5.13 -16.72
C GLY A 80 -15.05 5.04 -18.05
N HIS A 81 -16.36 5.03 -17.96
CA HIS A 81 -17.28 5.00 -19.10
C HIS A 81 -18.46 5.94 -18.85
N GLY A 82 -19.20 6.26 -19.91
CA GLY A 82 -20.39 7.09 -19.83
C GLY A 82 -20.50 8.15 -20.92
N SER A 83 -21.34 9.16 -20.68
CA SER A 83 -21.56 10.29 -21.58
C SER A 83 -21.07 11.58 -20.95
N TYR A 84 -19.88 12.02 -21.35
CA TYR A 84 -19.21 13.19 -20.84
C TYR A 84 -19.73 14.43 -21.58
N LEU A 85 -20.67 15.14 -20.96
CA LEU A 85 -21.39 16.28 -21.55
C LEU A 85 -21.14 17.59 -20.78
N LYS A 86 -20.38 17.53 -19.69
CA LYS A 86 -20.04 18.70 -18.88
C LYS A 86 -18.63 19.15 -19.24
N ASP A 87 -18.52 20.40 -19.63
CA ASP A 87 -17.23 21.04 -19.87
C ASP A 87 -16.63 21.47 -18.53
N ILE A 88 -15.56 20.79 -18.11
CA ILE A 88 -14.81 21.09 -16.89
C ILE A 88 -13.48 21.75 -17.19
N SER A 89 -13.17 21.99 -18.45
CA SER A 89 -11.88 22.53 -18.91
C SER A 89 -11.44 23.82 -18.22
N PRO A 90 -12.34 24.74 -17.76
CA PRO A 90 -11.92 25.93 -17.03
C PRO A 90 -11.22 25.65 -15.70
N TRP A 91 -11.43 24.47 -15.13
CA TRP A 91 -10.84 24.08 -13.84
C TRP A 91 -9.75 23.01 -13.96
N VAL A 92 -9.37 22.65 -15.18
CA VAL A 92 -8.26 21.72 -15.44
C VAL A 92 -7.00 22.52 -15.72
N ILE A 93 -6.05 22.51 -14.79
CA ILE A 93 -4.83 23.30 -14.87
C ILE A 93 -3.72 22.64 -15.69
N GLY A 94 -3.68 21.32 -15.74
CA GLY A 94 -2.63 20.60 -16.46
C GLY A 94 -2.85 19.12 -16.60
N TYR A 95 -1.91 18.48 -17.31
CA TYR A 95 -1.88 17.05 -17.56
C TYR A 95 -0.61 16.44 -17.03
N ILE A 96 -0.73 15.23 -16.45
CA ILE A 96 0.41 14.34 -16.19
C ILE A 96 0.25 13.13 -17.08
N LEU A 97 1.18 12.96 -18.01
CA LEU A 97 1.18 11.89 -18.99
C LEU A 97 2.05 10.73 -18.50
N GLY A 98 1.46 9.54 -18.49
CA GLY A 98 2.14 8.31 -18.06
C GLY A 98 1.95 7.99 -16.58
N VAL A 99 2.77 7.06 -16.13
CA VAL A 99 2.77 6.48 -14.79
C VAL A 99 4.21 6.33 -14.30
N GLU A 100 4.42 5.54 -13.27
CA GLU A 100 5.74 5.05 -12.88
C GLU A 100 6.28 4.15 -14.01
N TRP A 101 7.32 4.63 -14.70
CA TRP A 101 7.82 3.92 -15.87
C TRP A 101 8.51 2.62 -15.46
N GLU A 102 8.19 1.55 -16.17
CA GLU A 102 8.91 0.28 -16.08
C GLU A 102 10.32 0.43 -16.64
N ASP A 103 11.32 0.17 -15.82
CA ASP A 103 12.74 0.28 -16.19
C ASP A 103 13.10 -0.59 -17.41
N VAL A 104 12.62 -1.83 -17.43
CA VAL A 104 12.83 -2.76 -18.55
C VAL A 104 12.28 -2.23 -19.88
N THR A 105 11.16 -1.52 -19.87
CA THR A 105 10.59 -0.93 -21.08
C THR A 105 11.42 0.25 -21.57
N VAL A 106 11.89 1.08 -20.65
CA VAL A 106 12.80 2.19 -20.97
C VAL A 106 14.05 1.66 -21.61
N VAL A 107 14.78 0.75 -20.95
CA VAL A 107 16.03 0.17 -21.45
C VAL A 107 15.84 -0.51 -22.80
N TYR A 108 14.82 -1.37 -22.92
CA TYR A 108 14.58 -2.07 -24.18
C TYR A 108 14.33 -1.11 -25.36
N THR A 109 13.54 -0.06 -25.12
CA THR A 109 13.23 0.95 -26.15
C THR A 109 14.49 1.73 -26.53
N ASP A 110 15.28 2.15 -25.54
CA ASP A 110 16.49 2.93 -25.74
C ASP A 110 17.54 2.12 -26.49
N GLU A 111 17.81 0.89 -26.11
CA GLU A 111 18.76 0.02 -26.80
C GLU A 111 18.33 -0.25 -28.25
N LYS A 112 17.06 -0.60 -28.44
CA LYS A 112 16.52 -0.98 -29.74
C LYS A 112 16.59 0.13 -30.77
N TYR A 113 16.36 1.37 -30.36
CA TYR A 113 16.23 2.51 -31.26
C TYR A 113 17.37 3.51 -31.17
N SER A 114 18.43 3.24 -30.41
CA SER A 114 19.59 4.12 -30.24
C SER A 114 20.21 4.59 -31.57
N ALA A 115 20.26 3.72 -32.57
CA ALA A 115 20.79 4.00 -33.90
C ALA A 115 19.71 4.35 -34.95
N ASP A 116 18.46 4.46 -34.58
CA ASP A 116 17.34 4.79 -35.50
C ASP A 116 17.05 6.30 -35.50
N PRO A 117 17.47 7.06 -36.54
CA PRO A 117 17.26 8.52 -36.58
C PRO A 117 15.80 8.93 -36.56
N ALA A 118 14.88 8.02 -36.85
CA ALA A 118 13.45 8.31 -36.83
C ALA A 118 12.83 8.19 -35.42
N ARG A 119 13.56 7.58 -34.47
CA ARG A 119 13.06 7.28 -33.12
C ARG A 119 13.97 7.70 -31.97
N ASN A 120 15.25 8.02 -32.24
CA ASN A 120 16.20 8.47 -31.21
C ASN A 120 16.13 10.00 -30.97
N SER A 121 15.32 10.72 -31.69
CA SER A 121 15.08 12.15 -31.50
C SER A 121 13.68 12.52 -32.01
N TYR A 122 13.16 13.63 -31.53
CA TYR A 122 11.87 14.15 -31.96
C TYR A 122 11.89 15.66 -32.16
N ARG A 123 11.24 16.14 -33.22
CA ARG A 123 11.03 17.58 -33.43
C ARG A 123 9.62 17.82 -33.92
N GLY A 124 8.76 18.27 -33.01
CA GLY A 124 7.39 18.66 -33.28
C GLY A 124 7.18 20.17 -33.38
N LYS A 125 5.93 20.57 -33.37
CA LYS A 125 5.55 21.98 -33.37
C LYS A 125 5.64 22.61 -31.99
N TYR A 126 5.32 21.87 -30.94
CA TYR A 126 5.22 22.33 -29.56
C TYR A 126 6.33 21.78 -28.67
N MET A 127 6.79 20.56 -28.93
CA MET A 127 7.87 19.91 -28.20
C MET A 127 8.93 19.36 -29.14
N TYR A 128 10.17 19.27 -28.63
CA TYR A 128 11.29 18.64 -29.29
C TYR A 128 12.28 18.10 -28.26
N THR A 129 13.19 17.23 -28.68
CA THR A 129 14.23 16.68 -27.81
C THR A 129 15.57 17.37 -28.00
N SER A 130 16.38 17.45 -26.92
CA SER A 130 17.81 17.82 -26.99
C SER A 130 18.61 16.72 -27.68
N GLU A 131 19.90 16.98 -27.92
CA GLU A 131 20.82 16.03 -28.55
C GLU A 131 21.13 14.82 -27.64
N ASP A 132 21.03 15.00 -26.31
CA ASP A 132 21.29 13.95 -25.30
C ASP A 132 20.08 13.05 -25.02
N ALA A 133 18.93 13.30 -25.66
CA ALA A 133 17.72 12.56 -25.41
C ALA A 133 17.80 11.09 -25.86
N THR A 134 17.13 10.24 -25.10
CA THR A 134 16.99 8.83 -25.43
C THR A 134 15.78 8.58 -26.35
N PRO A 135 15.69 7.42 -27.01
CA PRO A 135 14.51 7.01 -27.78
C PRO A 135 13.20 7.02 -26.97
N PHE A 136 13.26 6.61 -25.70
CA PHE A 136 12.07 6.67 -24.83
C PHE A 136 11.61 8.10 -24.58
N GLU A 137 12.54 9.02 -24.31
CA GLU A 137 12.24 10.45 -24.15
C GLU A 137 11.73 11.09 -25.45
N ALA A 138 12.25 10.65 -26.60
CA ALA A 138 11.74 11.06 -27.91
C ALA A 138 10.27 10.61 -28.13
N MET A 139 9.93 9.41 -27.67
CA MET A 139 8.56 8.91 -27.68
C MET A 139 7.66 9.78 -26.80
N LEU A 140 8.10 10.11 -25.58
CA LEU A 140 7.35 10.99 -24.68
C LEU A 140 7.11 12.38 -25.29
N ALA A 141 8.15 12.99 -25.85
CA ALA A 141 8.06 14.27 -26.54
C ALA A 141 7.05 14.22 -27.70
N HIS A 142 7.03 13.12 -28.45
CA HIS A 142 6.08 12.90 -29.54
C HIS A 142 4.63 12.83 -29.04
N VAL A 143 4.35 12.07 -28.00
CA VAL A 143 3.01 11.96 -27.40
C VAL A 143 2.56 13.32 -26.86
N GLY A 144 3.42 14.03 -26.13
CA GLY A 144 3.12 15.37 -25.60
C GLY A 144 2.81 16.37 -26.70
N ASP A 145 3.67 16.45 -27.73
CA ASP A 145 3.45 17.35 -28.89
C ASP A 145 2.09 17.10 -29.56
N LYS A 146 1.74 15.83 -29.80
CA LYS A 146 0.47 15.47 -30.45
C LYS A 146 -0.74 15.71 -29.58
N GLY A 147 -0.63 15.54 -28.27
CA GLY A 147 -1.67 15.89 -27.31
C GLY A 147 -1.95 17.42 -27.34
N ILE A 148 -0.90 18.23 -27.23
CA ILE A 148 -1.00 19.70 -27.28
C ILE A 148 -1.52 20.16 -28.65
N GLU A 149 -1.04 19.56 -29.73
CA GLU A 149 -1.53 19.85 -31.08
C GLU A 149 -3.02 19.60 -31.20
N TYR A 150 -3.50 18.47 -30.68
CA TYR A 150 -4.92 18.09 -30.72
C TYR A 150 -5.80 19.10 -29.99
N GLU A 151 -5.46 19.45 -28.76
CA GLU A 151 -6.22 20.41 -27.96
C GLU A 151 -6.20 21.80 -28.59
N THR A 152 -5.00 22.27 -29.00
CA THR A 152 -4.87 23.58 -29.65
C THR A 152 -5.70 23.70 -30.95
N LYS A 153 -5.68 22.67 -31.80
CA LYS A 153 -6.44 22.68 -33.06
C LYS A 153 -7.94 22.62 -32.81
N ARG A 154 -8.39 21.78 -31.88
CA ARG A 154 -9.80 21.47 -31.68
C ARG A 154 -10.52 22.46 -30.76
N TYR A 155 -9.85 22.84 -29.65
CA TYR A 155 -10.44 23.65 -28.59
C TYR A 155 -9.83 25.03 -28.42
N LYS A 156 -8.73 25.33 -29.11
CA LYS A 156 -7.99 26.61 -29.05
C LYS A 156 -7.40 26.91 -27.67
N GLU A 157 -7.14 25.87 -26.90
CA GLU A 157 -6.58 25.93 -25.55
C GLU A 157 -5.26 25.14 -25.45
N GLN A 158 -4.48 25.47 -24.45
CA GLN A 158 -3.26 24.74 -24.05
C GLN A 158 -3.21 24.70 -22.52
N ARG A 159 -2.64 23.65 -21.98
CA ARG A 159 -2.40 23.48 -20.55
C ARG A 159 -0.97 23.07 -20.28
N ILE A 160 -0.49 23.31 -19.05
CA ILE A 160 0.81 22.82 -18.63
C ILE A 160 0.83 21.28 -18.70
N VAL A 161 1.97 20.71 -19.10
CA VAL A 161 2.12 19.26 -19.27
C VAL A 161 3.32 18.79 -18.48
N ALA A 162 3.19 17.61 -17.87
CA ALA A 162 4.29 16.88 -17.29
C ALA A 162 4.27 15.44 -17.77
N PHE A 163 5.44 14.79 -17.71
CA PHE A 163 5.58 13.35 -17.79
C PHE A 163 5.81 12.83 -16.38
N SER A 164 5.10 11.75 -16.02
CA SER A 164 5.28 11.13 -14.72
C SER A 164 6.67 10.51 -14.61
N ASN A 165 7.26 10.52 -13.41
CA ASN A 165 8.52 9.85 -13.11
C ASN A 165 8.56 9.40 -11.65
N TRP A 166 9.54 8.61 -11.28
CA TRP A 166 9.75 8.08 -9.95
C TRP A 166 11.22 7.66 -9.74
N PRO A 167 11.67 7.33 -8.52
CA PRO A 167 13.10 7.06 -8.26
C PRO A 167 13.70 5.92 -9.07
N THR A 168 12.91 4.93 -9.49
CA THR A 168 13.42 3.80 -10.29
C THR A 168 13.91 4.23 -11.67
N THR A 169 13.32 5.28 -12.24
CA THR A 169 13.70 5.86 -13.54
C THR A 169 14.09 7.33 -13.45
N ASP A 170 14.51 7.81 -12.28
CA ASP A 170 15.01 9.17 -12.12
C ASP A 170 16.30 9.40 -12.95
N PRO A 171 16.67 10.66 -13.22
CA PRO A 171 17.80 10.97 -14.10
C PRO A 171 19.19 10.78 -13.46
N PHE A 172 19.26 10.28 -12.22
CA PHE A 172 20.51 10.21 -11.49
C PHE A 172 21.30 8.96 -11.80
N ASP A 173 22.63 9.11 -11.83
CA ASP A 173 23.58 8.01 -11.90
C ASP A 173 23.81 7.43 -10.50
N TYR A 174 23.75 6.11 -10.40
CA TYR A 174 23.98 5.37 -9.16
C TYR A 174 25.22 4.47 -9.29
N PRO A 175 25.95 4.18 -8.18
CA PRO A 175 27.05 3.25 -8.20
C PRO A 175 26.60 1.88 -8.70
N GLU A 176 27.52 1.17 -9.34
CA GLU A 176 27.31 -0.16 -9.89
C GLU A 176 26.63 -1.11 -8.88
N LYS A 177 27.11 -1.16 -7.63
CA LYS A 177 26.51 -1.98 -6.58
C LYS A 177 25.01 -1.69 -6.33
N VAL A 178 24.65 -0.41 -6.26
CA VAL A 178 23.25 0.01 -6.07
C VAL A 178 22.44 -0.31 -7.31
N ARG A 179 22.96 0.04 -8.46
CA ARG A 179 22.35 -0.18 -9.76
C ARG A 179 22.08 -1.67 -10.03
N ASP A 180 23.05 -2.54 -9.80
CA ASP A 180 22.93 -3.97 -10.04
C ASP A 180 21.94 -4.61 -9.07
N TYR A 181 21.94 -4.18 -7.82
CA TYR A 181 21.06 -4.74 -6.80
C TYR A 181 19.60 -4.33 -6.98
N PHE A 182 19.34 -3.06 -7.24
CA PHE A 182 17.98 -2.53 -7.43
C PHE A 182 17.51 -2.60 -8.87
N MET A 183 18.30 -3.18 -9.76
CA MET A 183 18.04 -3.15 -11.20
C MET A 183 17.78 -1.72 -11.71
N LYS A 184 18.42 -0.71 -11.09
CA LYS A 184 18.40 0.68 -11.54
C LYS A 184 19.19 0.81 -12.84
N CYS A 185 18.57 0.36 -13.93
CA CYS A 185 19.18 0.27 -15.25
C CYS A 185 18.67 1.36 -16.21
N ALA A 186 17.62 2.09 -15.83
CA ALA A 186 16.96 3.08 -16.66
C ALA A 186 17.04 4.48 -16.05
N ALA A 187 17.09 5.48 -16.92
CA ALA A 187 16.90 6.88 -16.58
C ALA A 187 15.98 7.55 -17.60
N VAL A 188 15.09 8.40 -17.12
CA VAL A 188 14.24 9.28 -17.93
C VAL A 188 14.45 10.69 -17.44
N ASP A 189 15.10 11.52 -18.23
CA ASP A 189 15.35 12.91 -17.91
C ASP A 189 14.42 13.83 -18.71
N VAL A 190 13.39 14.34 -18.05
CA VAL A 190 12.45 15.26 -18.70
C VAL A 190 13.08 16.61 -19.09
N GLU A 191 14.30 16.91 -18.60
CA GLU A 191 15.10 18.05 -19.10
C GLU A 191 15.53 17.89 -20.55
N HIS A 192 15.58 16.67 -21.08
CA HIS A 192 15.83 16.43 -22.49
C HIS A 192 14.64 16.75 -23.39
N ILE A 193 13.44 16.92 -22.83
CA ILE A 193 12.23 17.31 -23.56
C ILE A 193 12.07 18.81 -23.45
N LYS A 194 12.21 19.51 -24.57
CA LYS A 194 12.16 20.96 -24.64
C LYS A 194 10.86 21.43 -25.31
N THR A 195 10.44 22.65 -24.96
CA THR A 195 9.27 23.29 -25.53
C THR A 195 9.65 24.35 -26.55
N THR A 196 8.80 24.58 -27.56
CA THR A 196 8.93 25.68 -28.53
C THR A 196 8.14 26.91 -28.07
N GLU A 197 8.36 28.07 -28.70
CA GLU A 197 7.56 29.28 -28.47
C GLU A 197 6.06 29.11 -28.82
N SER A 198 5.71 28.06 -29.57
CA SER A 198 4.30 27.75 -29.90
C SER A 198 3.53 27.12 -28.73
N PHE A 199 4.26 26.56 -27.74
CA PHE A 199 3.67 26.00 -26.52
C PHE A 199 3.71 27.04 -25.41
N LEU A 200 2.59 27.73 -25.22
CA LEU A 200 2.50 28.89 -24.34
C LEU A 200 2.39 28.53 -22.85
N SER A 201 1.88 27.35 -22.55
CA SER A 201 1.64 26.92 -21.16
C SER A 201 2.87 26.33 -20.47
N GLY A 202 3.80 25.75 -21.24
CA GLY A 202 5.03 25.18 -20.70
C GLY A 202 4.86 23.82 -20.02
N GLN A 203 5.92 23.35 -19.37
CA GLN A 203 5.98 22.05 -18.72
C GLN A 203 6.50 22.13 -17.28
N PHE A 204 6.30 21.07 -16.51
CA PHE A 204 6.85 20.88 -15.17
C PHE A 204 7.34 19.44 -15.02
N ALA A 205 8.26 19.20 -14.07
CA ALA A 205 8.70 17.87 -13.70
C ALA A 205 7.76 17.29 -12.65
N SER A 206 7.33 16.05 -12.83
CA SER A 206 6.36 15.36 -11.98
C SER A 206 6.95 14.07 -11.43
N TYR A 207 7.01 13.96 -10.11
CA TYR A 207 7.61 12.80 -9.43
C TYR A 207 6.68 12.19 -8.39
N HIS A 208 6.70 10.84 -8.30
CA HIS A 208 6.22 10.09 -7.16
C HIS A 208 7.41 9.83 -6.23
N VAL A 209 7.37 10.35 -5.02
CA VAL A 209 8.48 10.20 -4.06
C VAL A 209 7.93 9.88 -2.68
N TYR A 210 8.34 8.74 -2.15
CA TYR A 210 7.96 8.25 -0.84
C TYR A 210 9.16 8.21 0.11
N PRO A 211 9.00 8.47 1.42
CA PRO A 211 10.14 8.56 2.35
C PRO A 211 10.85 7.22 2.58
N TYR A 212 10.18 6.12 2.35
CA TYR A 212 10.67 4.75 2.57
C TYR A 212 11.11 4.03 1.28
N TYR A 213 10.87 4.60 0.10
CA TYR A 213 11.15 3.94 -1.17
C TYR A 213 11.86 4.85 -2.18
N PRO A 214 12.91 4.33 -2.84
CA PRO A 214 13.57 3.07 -2.54
C PRO A 214 14.44 3.18 -1.29
N ASP A 215 14.58 2.08 -0.55
CA ASP A 215 15.26 2.07 0.76
C ASP A 215 16.76 2.37 0.69
N TYR A 216 17.43 2.20 -0.48
CA TYR A 216 18.84 2.59 -0.63
C TYR A 216 19.06 4.09 -0.45
N LEU A 217 18.05 4.91 -0.62
CA LEU A 217 18.11 6.34 -0.30
C LEU A 217 18.19 6.60 1.21
N SER A 218 17.86 5.62 2.05
CA SER A 218 17.99 5.71 3.51
C SER A 218 19.45 5.68 3.99
N TYR A 219 20.43 5.47 3.11
CA TYR A 219 21.84 5.39 3.46
C TYR A 219 22.58 6.67 3.13
N VAL A 220 23.11 7.29 4.16
CA VAL A 220 23.82 8.58 4.10
C VAL A 220 24.94 8.58 3.07
N GLU A 221 25.72 7.49 2.99
CA GLU A 221 26.84 7.36 2.08
C GLU A 221 26.45 7.44 0.61
N ASN A 222 25.22 7.14 0.26
CA ASN A 222 24.73 7.23 -1.11
C ASN A 222 24.59 8.70 -1.59
N PHE A 223 24.44 9.65 -0.69
CA PHE A 223 24.32 11.06 -1.05
C PHE A 223 25.68 11.73 -1.35
N ALA A 224 26.77 11.19 -0.83
CA ALA A 224 28.11 11.70 -1.12
C ALA A 224 28.46 11.62 -2.62
N MET A 225 27.95 10.59 -3.32
CA MET A 225 28.15 10.42 -4.76
C MET A 225 27.45 11.49 -5.60
N PHE A 226 26.39 12.10 -5.08
CA PHE A 226 25.69 13.24 -5.70
C PHE A 226 26.29 14.59 -5.31
N GLY A 227 27.46 14.61 -4.66
CA GLY A 227 28.11 15.82 -4.21
C GLY A 227 27.54 16.42 -2.92
N ILE A 228 26.61 15.74 -2.25
CA ILE A 228 26.10 16.14 -0.93
C ILE A 228 27.06 15.58 0.12
N THR A 229 28.08 16.41 0.48
CA THR A 229 29.10 16.07 1.48
C THR A 229 28.85 16.75 2.83
N ASP A 230 28.11 17.86 2.85
CA ASP A 230 27.62 18.50 4.07
C ASP A 230 26.17 18.08 4.30
N LEU A 231 25.97 17.21 5.28
CA LEU A 231 24.66 16.63 5.63
C LEU A 231 23.92 17.45 6.69
N THR A 232 24.54 18.51 7.23
CA THR A 232 23.94 19.29 8.35
C THR A 232 22.62 19.93 7.98
N GLU A 233 22.42 20.29 6.71
CA GLU A 233 21.15 20.82 6.18
C GLU A 233 20.01 19.78 6.23
N PHE A 234 20.36 18.49 6.27
CA PHE A 234 19.41 17.38 6.20
C PHE A 234 19.28 16.61 7.52
N ILE A 235 19.84 17.15 8.61
CA ILE A 235 19.64 16.58 9.95
C ILE A 235 18.41 17.22 10.57
N ASN A 236 17.46 16.40 11.01
CA ASN A 236 16.27 16.82 11.74
C ASN A 236 16.62 17.30 13.17
N GLY A 237 15.66 17.93 13.85
CA GLY A 237 15.84 18.42 15.21
C GLY A 237 16.16 17.35 16.27
N ASP A 238 15.83 16.08 15.97
CA ASP A 238 16.16 14.89 16.77
C ASP A 238 17.56 14.30 16.47
N GLY A 239 18.25 14.84 15.46
CA GLY A 239 19.57 14.38 15.03
C GLY A 239 19.56 13.31 13.94
N GLU A 240 18.38 12.89 13.47
CA GLU A 240 18.23 11.89 12.41
C GLU A 240 18.42 12.50 11.01
N PHE A 241 19.00 11.70 10.11
CA PHE A 241 19.23 12.12 8.73
C PHE A 241 17.93 11.99 7.90
N ASN A 242 17.48 13.12 7.35
CA ASN A 242 16.29 13.20 6.51
C ASN A 242 16.63 12.92 5.05
N THR A 243 16.63 11.65 4.68
CA THR A 243 16.94 11.19 3.32
C THR A 243 15.91 11.68 2.30
N TYR A 244 14.66 11.80 2.70
CA TYR A 244 13.59 12.31 1.87
C TYR A 244 13.86 13.75 1.42
N ARG A 245 14.16 14.64 2.36
CA ARG A 245 14.52 16.04 2.06
C ARG A 245 15.77 16.15 1.20
N ALA A 246 16.79 15.32 1.47
CA ALA A 246 18.01 15.29 0.67
C ALA A 246 17.72 14.90 -0.78
N TYR A 247 16.91 13.87 -1.01
CA TYR A 247 16.52 13.45 -2.35
C TYR A 247 15.69 14.51 -3.09
N LEU A 248 14.72 15.11 -2.43
CA LEU A 248 13.93 16.23 -2.99
C LEU A 248 14.83 17.40 -3.40
N SER A 249 15.86 17.70 -2.61
CA SER A 249 16.84 18.73 -2.94
C SER A 249 17.67 18.38 -4.18
N LEU A 250 17.96 17.10 -4.43
CA LEU A 250 18.58 16.66 -5.68
C LEU A 250 17.68 16.94 -6.88
N LEU A 251 16.41 16.57 -6.80
CA LEU A 251 15.44 16.81 -7.87
C LEU A 251 15.30 18.29 -8.20
N THR A 252 15.11 19.15 -7.20
CA THR A 252 14.95 20.58 -7.43
C THR A 252 16.23 21.27 -7.95
N LYS A 253 17.42 20.77 -7.61
CA LYS A 253 18.70 21.28 -8.13
C LYS A 253 18.96 20.80 -9.57
N HIS A 254 18.48 19.62 -9.94
CA HIS A 254 18.64 19.06 -11.27
C HIS A 254 17.78 19.79 -12.31
N HIS A 255 16.51 20.03 -11.98
CA HIS A 255 15.55 20.57 -12.93
C HIS A 255 15.62 22.09 -13.05
N THR A 256 15.50 22.59 -14.29
CA THR A 256 15.33 24.01 -14.60
C THR A 256 13.86 24.44 -14.62
N MET A 257 12.95 23.48 -14.67
CA MET A 257 11.51 23.66 -14.60
C MET A 257 10.96 23.43 -13.19
N PRO A 258 9.72 23.91 -12.88
CA PRO A 258 9.11 23.62 -11.59
C PRO A 258 8.98 22.10 -11.32
N VAL A 259 9.31 21.66 -10.12
CA VAL A 259 9.18 20.27 -9.68
C VAL A 259 7.92 20.14 -8.82
N VAL A 260 7.05 19.20 -9.16
CA VAL A 260 5.84 18.86 -8.39
C VAL A 260 5.94 17.42 -7.92
N ILE A 261 5.81 17.22 -6.62
CA ILE A 261 5.71 15.88 -6.04
C ILE A 261 4.26 15.42 -6.17
N SER A 262 3.97 14.82 -7.28
CA SER A 262 2.61 14.43 -7.67
C SER A 262 2.07 13.21 -6.91
N GLU A 263 2.95 12.51 -6.19
CA GLU A 263 2.60 11.58 -5.13
C GLU A 263 3.59 11.64 -3.99
N PHE A 264 3.07 11.72 -2.77
CA PHE A 264 3.76 11.40 -1.54
C PHE A 264 2.74 10.86 -0.54
N GLY A 265 3.18 10.00 0.37
CA GLY A 265 2.27 9.42 1.34
C GLY A 265 2.93 8.39 2.24
N VAL A 266 2.22 8.07 3.31
CA VAL A 266 2.48 6.92 4.18
C VAL A 266 1.16 6.23 4.45
N SER A 267 1.17 4.91 4.62
CA SER A 267 -0.05 4.14 4.84
C SER A 267 -0.23 3.77 6.30
N THR A 268 -1.46 3.76 6.74
CA THR A 268 -1.86 3.14 8.01
C THR A 268 -1.97 1.62 7.81
N GLY A 269 -2.41 0.93 8.85
CA GLY A 269 -2.59 -0.51 8.82
C GLY A 269 -1.55 -1.23 9.65
N ARG A 270 -1.83 -2.50 9.91
CA ARG A 270 -1.04 -3.31 10.84
C ARG A 270 0.23 -3.88 10.20
N GLY A 271 0.14 -4.30 8.94
CA GLY A 271 1.28 -4.80 8.21
C GLY A 271 2.27 -3.70 7.82
N MET A 272 3.52 -4.07 7.57
CA MET A 272 4.57 -3.18 7.08
C MET A 272 5.25 -3.81 5.87
N ALA A 273 5.53 -3.03 4.84
CA ALA A 273 6.26 -3.50 3.66
C ALA A 273 7.66 -2.90 3.57
N GLN A 274 7.81 -1.65 3.96
CA GLN A 274 9.08 -0.94 3.94
C GLN A 274 9.22 -0.04 5.17
N ARG A 275 10.46 0.12 5.61
CA ARG A 275 10.79 0.95 6.77
C ARG A 275 11.67 2.11 6.34
N ASP A 276 11.26 3.33 6.71
CA ASP A 276 12.19 4.44 6.75
C ASP A 276 13.00 4.35 8.05
N ARG A 277 14.28 4.03 7.94
CA ARG A 277 15.14 3.76 9.10
C ARG A 277 15.50 5.01 9.90
N ASN A 278 15.43 6.16 9.24
CA ASN A 278 15.95 7.39 9.81
C ASN A 278 14.87 8.22 10.49
N THR A 279 13.67 8.30 9.87
CA THR A 279 12.60 9.18 10.37
C THR A 279 11.34 8.45 10.80
N GLY A 280 11.28 7.13 10.61
CA GLY A 280 10.15 6.29 11.01
C GLY A 280 8.89 6.45 10.15
N ARG A 281 8.99 7.12 8.99
CA ARG A 281 7.88 7.29 8.04
C ARG A 281 7.75 6.06 7.14
N ASN A 282 7.14 5.02 7.70
CA ASN A 282 7.11 3.68 7.11
C ASN A 282 5.97 3.49 6.11
N GLN A 283 6.09 2.45 5.29
CA GLN A 283 4.96 1.91 4.54
C GLN A 283 4.22 0.88 5.40
N GLY A 284 3.26 1.35 6.18
CA GLY A 284 2.48 0.54 7.11
C GLY A 284 3.00 0.55 8.54
N ASN A 285 2.27 -0.13 9.42
CA ASN A 285 2.44 -0.12 10.87
C ASN A 285 2.49 1.30 11.45
N MET A 286 1.57 2.13 11.00
CA MET A 286 1.37 3.49 11.48
C MET A 286 -0.10 3.69 11.84
N SER A 287 -0.35 4.34 12.96
CA SER A 287 -1.68 4.79 13.34
C SER A 287 -2.14 5.95 12.45
N GLU A 288 -3.42 6.26 12.47
CA GLU A 288 -3.96 7.40 11.71
C GLU A 288 -3.36 8.74 12.15
N SER A 289 -3.03 8.88 13.44
CA SER A 289 -2.38 10.10 13.96
C SER A 289 -0.92 10.19 13.50
N GLU A 290 -0.17 9.08 13.54
CA GLU A 290 1.20 9.01 13.02
C GLU A 290 1.23 9.24 11.51
N GLN A 291 0.26 8.70 10.75
CA GLN A 291 0.09 9.03 9.33
C GLN A 291 -0.05 10.53 9.12
N GLY A 292 -0.92 11.17 9.91
CA GLY A 292 -1.14 12.63 9.82
C GLY A 292 0.14 13.42 10.07
N GLN A 293 0.89 13.08 11.12
CA GLN A 293 2.14 13.75 11.47
C GLN A 293 3.20 13.54 10.37
N ALA A 294 3.38 12.30 9.90
CA ALA A 294 4.32 11.98 8.83
C ALA A 294 3.99 12.71 7.51
N LEU A 295 2.71 12.87 7.19
CA LEU A 295 2.28 13.64 6.01
C LEU A 295 2.58 15.14 6.15
N VAL A 296 2.44 15.72 7.36
CA VAL A 296 2.84 17.09 7.64
C VAL A 296 4.34 17.26 7.42
N GLU A 297 5.15 16.38 7.98
CA GLU A 297 6.61 16.43 7.87
C GLU A 297 7.08 16.26 6.41
N CYS A 298 6.46 15.32 5.65
CA CYS A 298 6.74 15.19 4.22
C CYS A 298 6.37 16.46 3.45
N TYR A 299 5.23 17.07 3.74
CA TYR A 299 4.82 18.33 3.12
C TYR A 299 5.81 19.46 3.42
N GLU A 300 6.26 19.58 4.66
CA GLU A 300 7.25 20.59 5.05
C GLU A 300 8.60 20.37 4.34
N ASP A 301 9.05 19.13 4.20
CA ASP A 301 10.24 18.78 3.43
C ASP A 301 10.11 19.16 1.96
N ILE A 302 8.97 18.86 1.33
CA ILE A 302 8.67 19.23 -0.06
C ILE A 302 8.74 20.75 -0.26
N MET A 303 8.12 21.51 0.63
CA MET A 303 8.10 22.97 0.54
C MET A 303 9.48 23.59 0.83
N ALA A 304 10.20 23.06 1.81
CA ALA A 304 11.53 23.54 2.20
C ALA A 304 12.57 23.34 1.09
N THR A 305 12.42 22.35 0.23
CA THR A 305 13.33 22.08 -0.90
C THR A 305 13.00 22.87 -2.15
N GLY A 306 11.97 23.72 -2.13
CA GLY A 306 11.59 24.59 -3.25
C GLY A 306 10.77 23.89 -4.33
N CYS A 307 10.17 22.76 -4.05
CA CYS A 307 9.18 22.16 -4.93
C CYS A 307 7.98 23.09 -5.14
N ALA A 308 7.41 23.09 -6.33
CA ALA A 308 6.32 23.97 -6.70
C ALA A 308 4.94 23.52 -6.17
N GLY A 309 4.84 22.30 -5.65
CA GLY A 309 3.62 21.77 -5.07
C GLY A 309 3.66 20.26 -4.91
N CYS A 310 2.58 19.71 -4.34
CA CYS A 310 2.48 18.27 -4.11
C CYS A 310 1.03 17.77 -4.10
N CYS A 311 0.87 16.44 -4.22
CA CYS A 311 -0.41 15.76 -4.08
C CYS A 311 -0.25 14.58 -3.11
N VAL A 312 -1.06 14.56 -2.05
CA VAL A 312 -1.11 13.43 -1.12
C VAL A 312 -1.73 12.22 -1.81
N PHE A 313 -1.07 11.11 -1.73
CA PHE A 313 -1.62 9.80 -2.03
C PHE A 313 -2.10 9.16 -0.72
N THR A 314 -3.42 8.99 -0.48
CA THR A 314 -4.52 9.25 -1.41
C THR A 314 -5.76 9.76 -0.65
N TRP A 315 -6.88 10.08 -1.34
CA TRP A 315 -8.10 10.56 -0.69
C TRP A 315 -8.79 9.47 0.14
N GLN A 316 -8.91 8.25 -0.40
CA GLN A 316 -9.69 7.18 0.21
C GLN A 316 -8.91 5.86 0.27
N ASP A 317 -9.24 5.03 1.24
CA ASP A 317 -8.76 3.65 1.31
C ASP A 317 -9.29 2.82 0.13
N GLU A 318 -8.49 1.85 -0.33
CA GLU A 318 -8.76 1.10 -1.56
C GLU A 318 -8.62 -0.41 -1.33
N TRP A 319 -9.68 -1.08 -0.89
CA TRP A 319 -9.66 -2.50 -0.51
C TRP A 319 -9.22 -3.47 -1.63
N PHE A 320 -9.27 -3.04 -2.89
CA PHE A 320 -8.81 -3.84 -4.01
C PHE A 320 -7.29 -3.86 -4.18
N LYS A 321 -6.57 -2.96 -3.50
CA LYS A 321 -5.11 -2.89 -3.58
C LYS A 321 -4.44 -4.07 -2.90
N ARG A 322 -3.20 -4.31 -3.29
CA ARG A 322 -2.36 -5.39 -2.82
C ARG A 322 -0.96 -4.89 -2.53
N THR A 323 -0.31 -5.48 -1.53
CA THR A 323 1.09 -5.24 -1.22
C THR A 323 1.94 -6.43 -1.67
N TRP A 324 3.14 -6.17 -2.15
CA TRP A 324 4.04 -7.18 -2.69
C TRP A 324 4.36 -8.30 -1.68
N ASN A 325 4.43 -8.02 -0.38
CA ASN A 325 4.76 -9.01 0.65
C ASN A 325 3.55 -9.78 1.23
N THR A 326 2.32 -9.41 0.88
CA THR A 326 1.11 -10.12 1.28
C THR A 326 0.34 -10.74 0.11
N MET A 327 0.60 -10.28 -1.13
CA MET A 327 -0.22 -10.64 -2.29
C MET A 327 -0.26 -12.14 -2.59
N TYR A 328 0.77 -12.88 -2.21
CA TYR A 328 0.82 -14.33 -2.42
C TYR A 328 0.02 -15.12 -1.37
N ALA A 329 -0.35 -14.47 -0.26
CA ALA A 329 -1.12 -15.08 0.82
C ALA A 329 -2.63 -14.82 0.72
N VAL A 330 -3.10 -14.10 -0.30
CA VAL A 330 -4.51 -13.73 -0.45
C VAL A 330 -5.06 -14.07 -1.83
N ASN A 331 -6.35 -14.27 -1.91
CA ASN A 331 -7.03 -14.42 -3.20
C ASN A 331 -7.28 -13.03 -3.83
N LEU A 332 -6.39 -12.60 -4.71
CA LEU A 332 -6.41 -11.27 -5.34
C LEU A 332 -7.71 -10.94 -6.10
N LYS A 333 -8.49 -11.94 -6.52
CA LYS A 333 -9.81 -11.73 -7.15
C LYS A 333 -10.89 -11.38 -6.13
N ARG A 334 -10.58 -11.55 -4.85
CA ARG A 334 -11.53 -11.40 -3.74
C ARG A 334 -11.23 -10.23 -2.82
N THR A 335 -10.07 -9.58 -2.95
CA THR A 335 -9.67 -8.44 -2.14
C THR A 335 -10.71 -7.29 -2.11
N PRO A 336 -11.50 -7.00 -3.18
CA PRO A 336 -12.53 -5.95 -3.08
C PRO A 336 -13.69 -6.25 -2.12
N TYR A 337 -13.79 -7.46 -1.59
CA TYR A 337 -14.93 -7.89 -0.79
C TYR A 337 -14.65 -7.99 0.71
N TRP A 338 -13.45 -7.59 1.15
CA TRP A 338 -13.06 -7.53 2.56
C TRP A 338 -11.88 -6.58 2.75
N SER A 339 -11.68 -6.12 3.97
CA SER A 339 -10.65 -5.16 4.29
C SER A 339 -9.46 -5.87 4.93
N ASP A 340 -8.36 -6.00 4.19
CA ASP A 340 -7.16 -6.69 4.66
C ASP A 340 -6.22 -5.75 5.41
N TYR A 341 -6.31 -5.74 6.74
CA TYR A 341 -5.54 -4.83 7.58
C TYR A 341 -4.03 -5.15 7.64
N GLN A 342 -3.61 -6.28 7.12
CA GLN A 342 -2.19 -6.63 6.93
C GLN A 342 -1.62 -6.06 5.61
N THR A 343 -2.47 -5.77 4.63
CA THR A 343 -2.09 -5.23 3.32
C THR A 343 -2.11 -3.71 3.36
N ASN A 344 -0.98 -3.09 3.71
CA ASN A 344 -0.88 -1.64 3.93
C ASN A 344 -1.27 -0.78 2.72
N GLU A 345 -1.06 -1.25 1.49
CA GLU A 345 -1.48 -0.53 0.26
C GLU A 345 -2.97 -0.18 0.24
N GLN A 346 -3.81 -0.87 1.00
CA GLN A 346 -5.22 -0.56 1.10
C GLN A 346 -5.52 0.70 1.92
N TYR A 347 -4.54 1.24 2.68
CA TYR A 347 -4.77 2.20 3.77
C TYR A 347 -4.01 3.52 3.65
N PHE A 348 -3.71 3.95 2.45
CA PHE A 348 -3.16 5.29 2.19
C PHE A 348 -4.18 6.43 2.34
N GLY A 349 -5.47 6.11 2.34
CA GLY A 349 -6.55 7.09 2.35
C GLY A 349 -6.57 8.00 3.57
N LEU A 350 -7.09 9.22 3.37
CA LEU A 350 -7.53 10.12 4.44
C LEU A 350 -8.99 9.84 4.83
N LEU A 351 -9.72 9.12 3.99
CA LEU A 351 -11.07 8.61 4.20
C LEU A 351 -11.01 7.07 4.31
N SER A 352 -11.46 6.55 5.44
CA SER A 352 -11.60 5.11 5.68
C SER A 352 -12.98 4.61 5.27
N PHE A 353 -13.05 3.36 4.80
CA PHE A 353 -14.28 2.57 4.69
C PHE A 353 -14.28 1.54 5.82
N ASP A 354 -14.89 1.89 6.94
CA ASP A 354 -14.99 0.99 8.09
C ASP A 354 -16.14 -0.02 7.92
N PRO A 355 -16.03 -1.27 8.43
CA PRO A 355 -17.08 -2.27 8.32
C PRO A 355 -18.43 -1.84 8.91
N GLY A 356 -19.53 -2.39 8.38
CA GLY A 356 -20.88 -2.10 8.82
C GLY A 356 -21.48 -0.84 8.20
N LYS A 357 -22.80 -0.72 8.23
CA LYS A 357 -23.51 0.40 7.56
C LYS A 357 -23.37 1.75 8.26
N LYS A 358 -23.12 1.77 9.56
CA LYS A 358 -23.01 3.00 10.36
C LYS A 358 -21.91 2.93 11.40
N LYS A 359 -21.61 1.75 11.93
CA LYS A 359 -20.55 1.46 12.88
C LYS A 359 -20.14 -0.01 12.76
N SER A 360 -18.94 -0.33 13.19
CA SER A 360 -18.45 -1.69 13.32
C SER A 360 -19.25 -2.49 14.35
N VAL A 361 -19.20 -3.81 14.28
CA VAL A 361 -19.95 -4.70 15.20
C VAL A 361 -19.42 -4.63 16.63
N CYS A 362 -18.17 -4.19 16.79
CA CYS A 362 -17.48 -4.07 18.07
C CYS A 362 -16.32 -3.07 17.94
N TYR A 363 -16.02 -2.37 19.01
CA TYR A 363 -14.75 -1.67 19.20
C TYR A 363 -13.98 -2.29 20.36
N VAL A 364 -12.68 -2.36 20.24
CA VAL A 364 -11.79 -2.76 21.32
C VAL A 364 -11.45 -1.50 22.11
N ASP A 365 -12.25 -1.19 23.13
CA ASP A 365 -12.18 0.08 23.87
C ASP A 365 -12.39 -0.04 25.38
N GLY A 366 -12.64 -1.27 25.85
CA GLY A 366 -12.92 -1.59 27.27
C GLY A 366 -14.38 -1.39 27.66
N ASP A 367 -15.27 -0.95 26.77
CA ASP A 367 -16.72 -0.94 26.98
C ASP A 367 -17.34 -2.29 26.57
N LEU A 368 -17.64 -3.11 27.56
CA LEU A 368 -18.18 -4.44 27.34
C LEU A 368 -19.68 -4.44 26.99
N SER A 369 -20.35 -3.29 26.91
CA SER A 369 -21.79 -3.19 26.64
C SER A 369 -22.19 -3.66 25.23
N GLU A 370 -21.24 -3.75 24.32
CA GLU A 370 -21.43 -4.29 22.97
C GLU A 370 -21.54 -5.83 22.94
N TRP A 371 -21.06 -6.52 23.99
CA TRP A 371 -21.07 -7.97 24.08
C TRP A 371 -22.35 -8.50 24.73
N MET A 372 -23.00 -9.41 24.04
CA MET A 372 -24.28 -10.00 24.44
C MET A 372 -24.11 -11.49 24.79
N GLU A 373 -25.09 -12.05 25.49
CA GLU A 373 -25.06 -13.49 25.82
C GLU A 373 -25.06 -14.39 24.56
N GLU A 374 -25.63 -13.92 23.47
CA GLU A 374 -25.65 -14.62 22.18
C GLU A 374 -24.28 -14.71 21.51
N ASP A 375 -23.33 -13.85 21.91
CA ASP A 375 -21.96 -13.86 21.41
C ASP A 375 -21.09 -14.89 22.15
N VAL A 376 -21.58 -15.44 23.26
CA VAL A 376 -20.84 -16.43 24.06
C VAL A 376 -20.76 -17.75 23.28
N VAL A 377 -19.54 -18.18 23.01
CA VAL A 377 -19.24 -19.44 22.31
C VAL A 377 -18.95 -20.59 23.27
N GLY A 378 -18.51 -20.29 24.50
CA GLY A 378 -18.27 -21.31 25.49
C GLY A 378 -17.82 -20.80 26.86
N ARG A 379 -17.84 -21.70 27.84
CA ARG A 379 -17.37 -21.45 29.21
C ARG A 379 -16.59 -22.65 29.73
N SER A 380 -15.40 -22.44 30.25
CA SER A 380 -14.54 -23.46 30.85
C SER A 380 -13.56 -22.83 31.81
N ASP A 381 -13.22 -23.54 32.88
CA ASP A 381 -12.19 -23.16 33.86
C ASP A 381 -12.35 -21.75 34.46
N GLY A 382 -13.60 -21.32 34.68
CA GLY A 382 -13.93 -19.98 35.16
C GLY A 382 -13.78 -18.88 34.13
N MET A 383 -13.53 -19.23 32.88
CA MET A 383 -13.48 -18.29 31.74
C MET A 383 -14.72 -18.38 30.88
N THR A 384 -15.15 -17.22 30.37
CA THR A 384 -16.17 -17.08 29.32
C THR A 384 -15.49 -16.59 28.05
N PHE A 385 -15.80 -17.23 26.93
CA PHE A 385 -15.33 -16.89 25.60
C PHE A 385 -16.47 -16.37 24.76
N SER A 386 -16.30 -15.19 24.19
CA SER A 386 -17.27 -14.59 23.25
C SER A 386 -16.56 -14.25 21.95
N ALA A 387 -17.28 -14.28 20.82
CA ALA A 387 -16.73 -13.98 19.52
C ALA A 387 -17.72 -13.26 18.60
N LYS A 388 -17.21 -12.33 17.81
CA LYS A 388 -17.90 -11.61 16.71
C LYS A 388 -16.96 -11.46 15.54
N TYR A 389 -17.49 -11.04 14.40
CA TYR A 389 -16.65 -10.71 13.25
C TYR A 389 -17.37 -9.79 12.26
N ASP A 390 -16.57 -9.12 11.43
CA ASP A 390 -17.03 -8.29 10.32
C ASP A 390 -16.11 -8.45 9.10
N GLU A 391 -16.19 -7.54 8.14
CA GLU A 391 -15.42 -7.57 6.90
C GLU A 391 -13.92 -7.29 7.09
N LYS A 392 -13.48 -6.92 8.31
CA LYS A 392 -12.09 -6.54 8.61
C LYS A 392 -11.43 -7.39 9.67
N PHE A 393 -12.18 -7.72 10.73
CA PHE A 393 -11.64 -8.39 11.92
C PHE A 393 -12.54 -9.52 12.42
N ILE A 394 -11.91 -10.46 13.12
CA ILE A 394 -12.58 -11.28 14.13
C ILE A 394 -12.26 -10.70 15.51
N TYR A 395 -13.26 -10.63 16.36
CA TYR A 395 -13.18 -10.09 17.70
C TYR A 395 -13.42 -11.18 18.73
N PHE A 396 -12.66 -11.15 19.81
CA PHE A 396 -12.84 -12.01 20.96
C PHE A 396 -12.98 -11.16 22.23
N MET A 397 -13.84 -11.58 23.14
CA MET A 397 -13.84 -11.11 24.52
C MET A 397 -13.66 -12.30 25.42
N ILE A 398 -12.64 -12.25 26.27
CA ILE A 398 -12.33 -13.28 27.27
C ILE A 398 -12.56 -12.67 28.65
N LYS A 399 -13.43 -13.31 29.44
CA LYS A 399 -13.69 -12.91 30.82
C LYS A 399 -13.28 -14.03 31.78
N LYS A 400 -12.60 -13.67 32.89
CA LYS A 400 -12.26 -14.59 33.98
C LYS A 400 -12.64 -13.95 35.31
N GLU A 401 -13.79 -14.33 35.86
CA GLU A 401 -14.38 -13.67 37.01
C GLU A 401 -13.42 -13.58 38.21
N GLY A 402 -13.35 -12.37 38.78
CA GLY A 402 -12.55 -12.10 40.00
C GLY A 402 -11.05 -12.01 39.78
N VAL A 403 -10.56 -12.02 38.54
CA VAL A 403 -9.14 -11.97 38.20
C VAL A 403 -8.83 -10.71 37.42
N GLN A 404 -7.80 -9.96 37.80
CA GLN A 404 -7.31 -8.82 37.02
C GLN A 404 -6.46 -9.34 35.85
N LEU A 405 -7.02 -9.40 34.65
CA LEU A 405 -6.40 -10.04 33.49
C LEU A 405 -5.09 -9.37 33.03
N GLU A 406 -4.90 -8.09 33.29
CA GLU A 406 -3.66 -7.38 32.96
C GLU A 406 -2.44 -7.98 33.70
N SER A 407 -2.65 -8.64 34.83
CA SER A 407 -1.60 -9.27 35.64
C SER A 407 -1.47 -10.78 35.41
N GLU A 408 -2.27 -11.32 34.53
CA GLU A 408 -2.32 -12.76 34.23
C GLU A 408 -1.82 -13.03 32.80
N ARG A 409 -1.19 -14.21 32.65
CA ARG A 409 -0.89 -14.71 31.30
C ARG A 409 -2.01 -15.63 30.83
N LEU A 410 -2.66 -15.32 29.74
CA LEU A 410 -3.60 -16.20 29.06
C LEU A 410 -2.92 -16.86 27.86
N LEU A 411 -3.10 -18.15 27.70
CA LEU A 411 -2.68 -18.93 26.54
C LEU A 411 -3.95 -19.48 25.88
N LEU A 412 -4.28 -18.93 24.71
CA LEU A 412 -5.53 -19.14 24.02
C LEU A 412 -5.25 -19.82 22.66
N PRO A 413 -5.33 -21.16 22.58
CA PRO A 413 -5.16 -21.87 21.33
C PRO A 413 -6.32 -21.60 20.37
N ILE A 414 -6.00 -21.44 19.06
CA ILE A 414 -6.96 -21.29 17.97
C ILE A 414 -6.70 -22.38 16.93
N ASP A 415 -7.74 -23.13 16.58
CA ASP A 415 -7.72 -24.15 15.52
C ASP A 415 -8.59 -23.64 14.36
N SER A 416 -7.99 -23.41 13.19
CA SER A 416 -8.64 -22.86 12.00
C SER A 416 -8.62 -23.82 10.80
N THR A 417 -7.81 -24.89 10.83
CA THR A 417 -7.73 -25.86 9.74
C THR A 417 -7.68 -27.31 10.26
N PRO A 418 -8.35 -28.26 9.57
CA PRO A 418 -8.27 -29.68 9.94
C PRO A 418 -6.95 -30.35 9.51
N LYS A 419 -6.07 -29.66 8.79
CA LYS A 419 -4.89 -30.25 8.12
C LYS A 419 -3.61 -30.17 8.93
N SER A 420 -3.45 -29.15 9.76
CA SER A 420 -2.25 -28.93 10.57
C SER A 420 -2.61 -28.70 12.03
N GLY A 421 -1.63 -28.26 12.81
CA GLY A 421 -1.80 -27.88 14.19
C GLY A 421 -1.22 -28.88 15.19
N SER A 422 -1.08 -28.43 16.42
CA SER A 422 -0.55 -29.23 17.53
C SER A 422 -1.49 -29.24 18.73
N THR A 423 -1.54 -30.36 19.42
CA THR A 423 -2.23 -30.48 20.72
C THR A 423 -1.36 -30.10 21.90
N TYR A 424 -0.14 -29.61 21.65
CA TYR A 424 0.84 -29.28 22.69
C TYR A 424 1.75 -28.14 22.23
N SER A 425 2.08 -27.23 23.14
CA SER A 425 3.15 -26.24 22.95
C SER A 425 4.33 -26.59 23.83
N GLU A 426 5.51 -26.76 23.20
CA GLU A 426 6.75 -27.08 23.95
C GLU A 426 7.27 -25.86 24.72
N ASP A 427 7.12 -24.64 24.20
CA ASP A 427 7.64 -23.42 24.84
C ASP A 427 6.89 -23.08 26.14
N TYR A 428 5.62 -23.44 26.22
CA TYR A 428 4.77 -23.18 27.40
C TYR A 428 4.44 -24.43 28.21
N GLU A 429 4.84 -25.62 27.74
CA GLU A 429 4.54 -26.91 28.36
C GLU A 429 3.05 -27.11 28.66
N VAL A 430 2.17 -26.69 27.70
CA VAL A 430 0.72 -26.75 27.84
C VAL A 430 0.09 -27.59 26.74
N LYS A 431 -1.07 -28.16 27.04
CA LYS A 431 -1.85 -29.01 26.12
C LYS A 431 -3.13 -28.34 25.69
N PHE A 432 -3.62 -28.75 24.56
CA PHE A 432 -4.87 -28.30 23.95
C PHE A 432 -5.79 -29.51 23.69
N SER A 433 -7.10 -29.28 23.70
CA SER A 433 -8.07 -30.34 23.37
C SER A 433 -8.20 -30.62 21.87
N ARG A 434 -7.73 -29.69 21.02
CA ARG A 434 -7.71 -29.80 19.57
C ARG A 434 -6.32 -29.42 19.04
N ALA A 435 -6.02 -29.82 17.82
CA ALA A 435 -4.80 -29.42 17.14
C ALA A 435 -4.88 -27.93 16.76
N ALA A 436 -4.26 -27.08 17.58
CA ALA A 436 -4.25 -25.64 17.35
C ALA A 436 -3.23 -25.25 16.28
N ASP A 437 -3.63 -24.35 15.40
CA ASP A 437 -2.78 -23.73 14.38
C ASP A 437 -2.10 -22.48 14.91
N PHE A 438 -2.75 -21.78 15.84
CA PHE A 438 -2.26 -20.55 16.44
C PHE A 438 -2.32 -20.63 17.97
N LEU A 439 -1.40 -19.90 18.61
CA LEU A 439 -1.44 -19.65 20.04
C LEU A 439 -1.46 -18.14 20.28
N LEU A 440 -2.61 -17.63 20.72
CA LEU A 440 -2.78 -16.26 21.14
C LEU A 440 -2.35 -16.13 22.60
N ILE A 441 -1.34 -15.30 22.83
CA ILE A 441 -0.73 -15.07 24.13
C ILE A 441 -1.09 -13.66 24.57
N ILE A 442 -1.85 -13.52 25.64
CA ILE A 442 -2.11 -12.26 26.30
C ILE A 442 -1.29 -12.23 27.59
N ASP A 443 -0.30 -11.35 27.65
CA ASP A 443 0.70 -11.27 28.72
C ASP A 443 1.06 -9.80 29.00
N GLY A 444 0.19 -9.12 29.72
CA GLY A 444 0.30 -7.68 29.95
C GLY A 444 0.21 -6.86 28.67
N ARG A 445 0.56 -5.58 28.75
CA ARG A 445 0.42 -4.63 27.62
C ARG A 445 1.47 -4.80 26.53
N ASP A 446 2.68 -5.25 26.88
CA ASP A 446 3.84 -5.16 26.01
C ASP A 446 4.27 -6.51 25.40
N ASN A 447 3.84 -7.65 25.99
CA ASN A 447 4.32 -8.97 25.61
C ASN A 447 3.27 -9.82 24.89
N SER A 448 2.07 -9.26 24.66
CA SER A 448 0.97 -9.98 24.00
C SER A 448 1.23 -10.16 22.51
N ARG A 449 0.93 -11.35 21.98
CA ARG A 449 1.16 -11.70 20.58
C ARG A 449 0.33 -12.90 20.12
N LEU A 450 0.18 -13.01 18.82
CA LEU A 450 -0.26 -14.23 18.15
C LEU A 450 0.97 -14.94 17.56
N THR A 451 1.09 -16.24 17.82
CA THR A 451 2.09 -17.13 17.19
C THR A 451 1.38 -18.19 16.36
N VAL A 452 2.09 -18.75 15.39
CA VAL A 452 1.57 -19.77 14.48
C VAL A 452 2.37 -21.05 14.61
N GLN A 453 1.71 -22.19 14.51
CA GLN A 453 2.38 -23.49 14.43
C GLN A 453 3.34 -23.50 13.22
N GLU A 454 4.58 -23.91 13.41
CA GLU A 454 5.66 -23.66 12.43
C GLU A 454 5.39 -24.21 11.02
N ARG A 455 4.60 -25.28 10.88
CA ARG A 455 4.19 -25.77 9.56
C ARG A 455 3.12 -24.90 8.91
N TYR A 456 2.31 -24.23 9.70
CA TYR A 456 1.22 -23.37 9.21
C TYR A 456 1.63 -21.90 9.07
N GLU A 457 2.92 -21.59 9.26
CA GLU A 457 3.48 -20.27 8.94
C GLU A 457 3.52 -20.11 7.42
N SER A 458 2.56 -19.37 6.86
CA SER A 458 2.38 -19.25 5.42
C SER A 458 2.81 -17.90 4.85
N LEU A 459 2.77 -16.83 5.63
CA LEU A 459 3.00 -15.49 5.12
C LEU A 459 4.41 -15.29 4.57
N ARG A 460 5.43 -15.56 5.39
CA ARG A 460 6.83 -15.50 4.98
C ARG A 460 7.18 -16.60 3.98
N SER A 461 6.66 -17.82 4.20
CA SER A 461 6.95 -18.98 3.35
C SER A 461 6.42 -18.82 1.95
N THR A 462 5.17 -18.37 1.78
CA THR A 462 4.59 -18.11 0.44
C THR A 462 5.34 -17.02 -0.30
N TYR A 463 5.72 -15.94 0.36
CA TYR A 463 6.50 -14.90 -0.26
C TYR A 463 7.89 -15.40 -0.68
N SER A 464 8.59 -16.09 0.22
CA SER A 464 9.95 -16.59 -0.03
C SER A 464 10.01 -17.54 -1.23
N VAL A 465 9.04 -18.46 -1.34
CA VAL A 465 8.98 -19.39 -2.48
C VAL A 465 8.63 -18.68 -3.79
N ASN A 466 7.67 -17.77 -3.77
CA ASN A 466 7.21 -17.13 -5.00
C ASN A 466 8.19 -16.08 -5.55
N VAL A 467 8.97 -15.42 -4.69
CA VAL A 467 9.89 -14.35 -5.08
C VAL A 467 11.33 -14.83 -5.18
N TYR A 468 11.82 -15.60 -4.20
CA TYR A 468 13.23 -16.00 -4.13
C TYR A 468 13.51 -17.43 -4.59
N ASN A 469 12.48 -18.20 -4.93
CA ASN A 469 12.61 -19.60 -5.36
C ASN A 469 13.36 -20.49 -4.35
N PHE A 470 13.10 -20.30 -3.06
CA PHE A 470 13.71 -21.09 -1.96
C PHE A 470 13.10 -22.48 -1.81
N ASP A 471 12.50 -23.04 -2.86
CA ASP A 471 11.80 -24.32 -2.80
C ASP A 471 12.72 -25.46 -2.36
N THR A 472 13.98 -25.44 -2.73
CA THR A 472 14.96 -26.47 -2.31
C THR A 472 15.19 -26.42 -0.81
N TYR A 473 15.42 -25.23 -0.23
CA TYR A 473 15.61 -25.07 1.21
C TYR A 473 14.39 -25.52 2.01
N ILE A 474 13.20 -25.13 1.55
CA ILE A 474 11.95 -25.48 2.23
C ILE A 474 11.70 -27.00 2.15
N LYS A 475 11.93 -27.63 0.99
CA LYS A 475 11.78 -29.09 0.82
C LYS A 475 12.65 -29.91 1.77
N GLU A 476 13.86 -29.43 2.07
CA GLU A 476 14.79 -30.12 2.96
C GLU A 476 14.43 -29.96 4.46
N ASN A 477 13.65 -28.92 4.79
CA ASN A 477 13.36 -28.52 6.17
C ASN A 477 11.84 -28.42 6.46
N ILE A 478 11.02 -29.29 5.85
CA ILE A 478 9.58 -29.28 6.08
C ILE A 478 9.25 -29.61 7.54
N PRO A 479 8.55 -28.73 8.27
CA PRO A 479 8.15 -29.01 9.65
C PRO A 479 7.15 -30.16 9.74
N SER A 480 7.12 -30.86 10.86
CA SER A 480 6.11 -31.89 11.12
C SER A 480 4.70 -31.29 11.14
N LEU A 481 3.72 -32.04 10.63
CA LEU A 481 2.29 -31.67 10.69
C LEU A 481 1.81 -31.37 12.13
N THR A 482 2.40 -32.03 13.10
CA THR A 482 2.04 -31.93 14.53
C THR A 482 3.15 -31.32 15.37
N SER A 483 4.03 -30.53 14.73
CA SER A 483 5.12 -29.87 15.45
C SER A 483 4.59 -29.10 16.67
N PRO A 484 5.17 -29.26 17.85
CA PRO A 484 4.75 -28.55 19.06
C PRO A 484 5.28 -27.11 19.13
N ARG A 485 6.00 -26.67 18.13
CA ARG A 485 6.61 -25.34 18.08
C ARG A 485 5.65 -24.33 17.47
N PHE A 486 5.52 -23.19 18.17
CA PHE A 486 4.81 -22.02 17.70
C PHE A 486 5.81 -20.88 17.47
N VAL A 487 5.85 -20.37 16.25
CA VAL A 487 6.81 -19.35 15.82
C VAL A 487 6.14 -18.00 15.65
N ASN A 488 6.94 -16.93 15.60
CA ASN A 488 6.43 -15.61 15.29
C ASN A 488 5.80 -15.58 13.90
N ILE A 489 4.81 -14.71 13.72
CA ILE A 489 4.27 -14.39 12.41
C ILE A 489 5.02 -13.17 11.91
N ASP A 490 5.83 -13.36 10.87
CA ASP A 490 6.74 -12.37 10.35
C ASP A 490 6.39 -11.97 8.90
N MET A 491 6.42 -10.67 8.63
CA MET A 491 6.39 -10.13 7.26
C MET A 491 7.81 -9.81 6.81
N ILE A 492 8.14 -10.18 5.58
CA ILE A 492 9.41 -9.79 4.96
C ILE A 492 9.33 -8.33 4.58
N LEU A 493 10.34 -7.55 4.96
CA LEU A 493 10.53 -6.17 4.54
C LEU A 493 11.46 -6.11 3.33
N GLN A 494 11.20 -5.19 2.42
CA GLN A 494 12.15 -4.87 1.39
C GLN A 494 13.30 -4.05 2.01
N THR A 495 14.49 -4.62 2.02
CA THR A 495 15.68 -3.95 2.49
C THR A 495 16.86 -4.23 1.59
N ALA A 496 17.50 -3.17 1.18
CA ALA A 496 18.69 -3.23 0.34
C ALA A 496 19.97 -3.49 1.12
N THR A 497 20.01 -3.04 2.37
CA THR A 497 21.23 -2.95 3.16
C THR A 497 22.00 -4.23 3.28
N PRO A 498 21.39 -5.33 3.70
CA PRO A 498 22.15 -6.56 3.92
C PRO A 498 22.85 -7.03 2.65
N LEU A 499 22.26 -6.76 1.51
CA LEU A 499 22.68 -7.27 0.22
C LEU A 499 23.72 -6.36 -0.44
N ILE A 500 23.66 -5.05 -0.22
CA ILE A 500 24.64 -4.09 -0.75
C ILE A 500 25.90 -4.04 0.13
N TYR A 501 25.74 -4.04 1.44
CA TYR A 501 26.81 -3.72 2.39
C TYR A 501 27.38 -4.91 3.16
N ASN A 502 26.68 -6.03 3.22
CA ASN A 502 27.15 -7.25 3.87
C ASN A 502 27.39 -8.34 2.84
N ASP A 503 28.52 -8.51 2.28
CA ASP A 503 28.94 -9.52 1.28
C ASP A 503 28.49 -11.00 1.53
N MET A 504 27.54 -11.23 2.41
CA MET A 504 27.06 -12.55 2.79
C MET A 504 25.55 -12.61 2.71
N GLY A 505 25.03 -13.71 2.20
CA GLY A 505 23.59 -14.00 2.10
C GLY A 505 22.85 -13.64 3.37
N ALA A 506 22.43 -12.40 3.46
CA ALA A 506 21.72 -11.89 4.61
C ALA A 506 20.32 -12.45 4.61
N SER A 507 19.85 -12.84 5.76
CA SER A 507 18.43 -13.05 5.97
C SER A 507 17.69 -11.75 5.67
N ALA A 508 16.59 -11.83 4.94
CA ALA A 508 15.70 -10.69 4.77
C ALA A 508 15.35 -10.08 6.12
N GLU A 509 15.29 -8.75 6.20
CA GLU A 509 14.74 -8.10 7.38
C GLU A 509 13.27 -8.47 7.51
N VAL A 510 12.82 -8.70 8.74
CA VAL A 510 11.44 -9.08 9.02
C VAL A 510 10.81 -8.12 10.01
N PHE A 511 9.50 -8.00 9.92
CA PHE A 511 8.63 -7.30 10.86
C PHE A 511 7.71 -8.32 11.53
N GLU A 512 7.80 -8.46 12.87
CA GLU A 512 6.90 -9.34 13.63
C GLU A 512 5.49 -8.77 13.65
N THR A 513 4.68 -9.19 12.68
CA THR A 513 3.29 -8.76 12.61
C THR A 513 2.38 -9.50 13.59
N GLY A 514 2.85 -10.58 14.22
CA GLY A 514 2.14 -11.29 15.29
C GLY A 514 2.10 -10.55 16.62
N LYS A 515 2.97 -9.56 16.87
CA LYS A 515 2.96 -8.75 18.09
C LYS A 515 1.70 -7.88 18.16
N LEU A 516 1.00 -7.90 19.31
CA LEU A 516 -0.24 -7.15 19.50
C LEU A 516 0.02 -5.80 20.18
N THR A 517 -0.73 -4.78 19.75
CA THR A 517 -0.68 -3.43 20.30
C THR A 517 -1.82 -3.22 21.29
N TYR A 518 -1.47 -2.80 22.52
CA TYR A 518 -2.44 -2.41 23.54
C TYR A 518 -2.96 -0.99 23.26
N GLY A 519 -4.26 -0.77 23.43
CA GLY A 519 -4.85 0.57 23.34
C GLY A 519 -6.34 0.55 23.01
N ASN A 520 -6.88 1.75 22.83
CA ASN A 520 -8.28 1.98 22.50
C ASN A 520 -8.45 2.08 20.98
N ALA A 521 -9.25 1.20 20.39
CA ALA A 521 -9.50 1.15 18.94
C ALA A 521 -10.81 1.83 18.52
N ASN A 522 -11.52 2.50 19.43
CA ASN A 522 -12.75 3.23 19.11
C ASN A 522 -12.42 4.61 18.53
N PRO A 523 -12.75 4.88 17.26
CA PRO A 523 -12.44 6.15 16.60
C PRO A 523 -13.15 7.37 17.20
N GLU A 524 -14.15 7.17 18.06
CA GLU A 524 -14.82 8.26 18.79
C GLU A 524 -14.14 8.59 20.11
N SER A 525 -13.15 7.80 20.53
CA SER A 525 -12.40 8.02 21.77
C SER A 525 -11.28 9.06 21.60
N ALA A 526 -11.02 9.81 22.67
CA ALA A 526 -9.94 10.80 22.69
C ALA A 526 -8.54 10.17 22.67
N ASP A 527 -8.41 8.93 23.16
CA ASP A 527 -7.19 8.12 23.18
C ASP A 527 -7.16 7.06 22.07
N PHE A 528 -7.90 7.31 20.98
CA PHE A 528 -7.96 6.42 19.83
C PHE A 528 -6.59 6.10 19.25
N ASN A 529 -6.32 4.80 19.13
CA ASN A 529 -5.18 4.27 18.38
C ASN A 529 -5.68 3.23 17.37
N SER A 530 -5.60 3.54 16.09
CA SER A 530 -6.08 2.64 15.03
C SER A 530 -5.31 1.30 14.99
N LEU A 531 -4.06 1.26 15.47
CA LEU A 531 -3.25 0.04 15.58
C LEU A 531 -3.58 -0.82 16.80
N ALA A 532 -4.38 -0.33 17.75
CA ALA A 532 -4.71 -1.11 18.94
C ALA A 532 -5.40 -2.43 18.57
N ASP A 533 -4.88 -3.53 19.06
CA ASP A 533 -5.40 -4.88 18.84
C ASP A 533 -6.17 -5.41 20.05
N PHE A 534 -5.85 -4.95 21.27
CA PHE A 534 -6.51 -5.43 22.49
C PHE A 534 -6.54 -4.37 23.60
N MET A 535 -7.54 -4.51 24.48
CA MET A 535 -7.69 -3.67 25.66
C MET A 535 -8.22 -4.47 26.85
N PHE A 536 -7.63 -4.24 28.05
CA PHE A 536 -8.13 -4.82 29.29
C PHE A 536 -9.26 -3.98 29.90
N SER A 537 -10.24 -4.67 30.49
CA SER A 537 -11.31 -4.08 31.28
C SER A 537 -11.55 -4.93 32.55
N GLY A 538 -10.69 -4.74 33.57
CA GLY A 538 -10.77 -5.48 34.84
C GLY A 538 -10.55 -6.97 34.66
N ASP A 539 -11.62 -7.75 34.82
CA ASP A 539 -11.64 -9.20 34.66
C ASP A 539 -11.86 -9.68 33.22
N SER A 540 -11.80 -8.76 32.26
CA SER A 540 -12.06 -9.01 30.85
C SER A 540 -10.96 -8.43 29.98
N VAL A 541 -10.79 -9.00 28.78
CA VAL A 541 -9.95 -8.46 27.70
C VAL A 541 -10.68 -8.58 26.37
N GLU A 542 -10.72 -7.50 25.63
CA GLU A 542 -11.18 -7.45 24.26
C GLU A 542 -10.01 -7.54 23.31
N ILE A 543 -10.17 -8.26 22.21
CA ILE A 543 -9.10 -8.54 21.24
C ILE A 543 -9.72 -8.49 19.84
N LYS A 544 -9.04 -7.86 18.89
CA LYS A 544 -9.37 -7.98 17.46
C LYS A 544 -8.17 -8.50 16.68
N LEU A 545 -8.41 -9.41 15.76
CA LEU A 545 -7.39 -9.97 14.88
C LEU A 545 -7.82 -9.79 13.42
N PRO A 546 -6.97 -9.23 12.56
CA PRO A 546 -7.25 -9.18 11.13
C PRO A 546 -7.27 -10.59 10.53
N TRP A 547 -8.14 -10.80 9.57
CA TRP A 547 -8.36 -12.11 8.98
C TRP A 547 -7.10 -12.78 8.42
N GLN A 548 -6.25 -12.00 7.73
CA GLN A 548 -5.03 -12.56 7.15
C GLN A 548 -4.04 -13.05 8.21
N LEU A 549 -4.05 -12.46 9.42
CA LEU A 549 -3.20 -12.90 10.52
C LEU A 549 -3.54 -14.32 11.01
N LEU A 550 -4.76 -14.78 10.70
CA LEU A 550 -5.24 -16.13 10.92
C LEU A 550 -5.24 -16.98 9.63
N ASN A 551 -4.40 -16.63 8.67
CA ASN A 551 -4.26 -17.32 7.38
C ASN A 551 -5.53 -17.39 6.52
N PHE A 552 -6.47 -16.43 6.68
CA PHE A 552 -7.57 -16.31 5.74
C PHE A 552 -7.08 -15.67 4.43
N ALA A 553 -7.30 -16.36 3.34
CA ALA A 553 -7.03 -15.87 2.01
C ALA A 553 -8.24 -15.13 1.40
N ASP A 554 -9.45 -15.45 1.85
CA ASP A 554 -10.73 -14.81 1.50
C ASP A 554 -11.77 -15.04 2.61
N PRO A 555 -11.86 -14.18 3.62
CA PRO A 555 -12.85 -14.32 4.68
C PRO A 555 -14.27 -14.10 4.16
N SER A 556 -14.47 -13.40 3.03
CA SER A 556 -15.80 -13.24 2.45
C SER A 556 -16.47 -14.57 2.08
N ARG A 557 -15.67 -15.63 1.93
CA ARG A 557 -16.09 -17.03 1.68
C ARG A 557 -15.61 -17.99 2.75
N MET A 558 -15.03 -17.49 3.83
CA MET A 558 -14.41 -18.30 4.89
C MET A 558 -13.36 -19.27 4.35
N SER A 559 -12.52 -18.79 3.46
CA SER A 559 -11.46 -19.54 2.81
C SER A 559 -10.14 -19.27 3.55
N VAL A 560 -9.53 -20.33 4.08
CA VAL A 560 -8.23 -20.32 4.76
C VAL A 560 -7.19 -21.04 3.92
N HIS A 561 -5.91 -20.82 4.21
CA HIS A 561 -4.84 -21.62 3.61
C HIS A 561 -5.00 -23.09 3.99
N ASP A 562 -4.73 -23.96 3.05
CA ASP A 562 -4.50 -25.39 3.30
C ASP A 562 -3.05 -25.62 3.75
N ASP A 563 -2.66 -26.86 3.96
CA ASP A 563 -1.27 -27.21 4.25
C ASP A 563 -0.36 -26.73 3.11
N TYR A 564 0.46 -25.72 3.40
CA TYR A 564 1.33 -25.08 2.41
C TYR A 564 2.34 -26.06 1.76
N TYR A 565 2.74 -27.09 2.48
CA TYR A 565 3.72 -28.09 2.01
C TYR A 565 3.08 -29.33 1.37
N ASP A 566 1.75 -29.45 1.41
CA ASP A 566 1.01 -30.47 0.68
C ASP A 566 0.66 -29.94 -0.70
N GLY A 567 1.10 -30.63 -1.74
CA GLY A 567 1.05 -30.11 -3.10
C GLY A 567 2.38 -29.52 -3.56
N ASN A 568 2.40 -28.58 -4.44
CA ASN A 568 3.63 -28.03 -5.05
C ASN A 568 4.02 -26.67 -4.49
N TYR A 569 3.91 -26.44 -3.20
CA TYR A 569 4.17 -25.15 -2.55
C TYR A 569 3.30 -24.02 -3.12
N GLY A 570 2.16 -24.36 -3.69
CA GLY A 570 1.13 -23.40 -4.10
C GLY A 570 0.23 -23.06 -2.91
N VAL A 571 -0.32 -21.84 -2.90
CA VAL A 571 -1.34 -21.49 -1.91
C VAL A 571 -2.65 -22.17 -2.32
N GLU A 572 -2.95 -23.28 -1.67
CA GLU A 572 -4.24 -23.95 -1.80
C GLU A 572 -5.16 -23.48 -0.67
N TYR A 573 -6.45 -23.46 -0.93
CA TYR A 573 -7.44 -22.94 0.02
C TYR A 573 -8.49 -24.00 0.31
N ILE A 574 -8.91 -24.04 1.57
CA ILE A 574 -10.08 -24.79 2.01
C ILE A 574 -11.12 -23.81 2.58
N THR A 575 -12.38 -24.18 2.47
CA THR A 575 -13.47 -23.42 3.11
C THR A 575 -13.81 -24.05 4.43
N ILE A 576 -13.92 -23.24 5.48
CA ILE A 576 -14.32 -23.67 6.83
C ILE A 576 -15.66 -23.03 7.21
N ASP A 577 -16.39 -23.66 8.11
CA ASP A 577 -17.65 -23.14 8.69
C ASP A 577 -17.50 -22.77 10.16
N SER A 578 -16.34 -23.02 10.74
CA SER A 578 -16.03 -22.69 12.12
C SER A 578 -14.51 -22.69 12.35
N LEU A 579 -14.06 -21.85 13.26
CA LEU A 579 -12.79 -21.99 13.94
C LEU A 579 -13.05 -22.29 15.43
N TYR A 580 -12.02 -22.71 16.15
CA TYR A 580 -12.17 -23.05 17.57
C TYR A 580 -11.21 -22.21 18.40
N ILE A 581 -11.68 -21.68 19.52
CA ILE A 581 -10.87 -20.97 20.51
C ILE A 581 -11.10 -21.55 21.91
N GLY A 582 -10.08 -21.54 22.74
CA GLY A 582 -10.21 -22.02 24.10
C GLY A 582 -9.05 -21.65 24.99
N SER A 583 -8.90 -22.38 26.09
CA SER A 583 -7.79 -22.24 27.04
C SER A 583 -6.78 -23.38 26.91
N ALA A 584 -5.55 -23.10 27.31
CA ALA A 584 -4.49 -24.09 27.47
C ALA A 584 -4.25 -24.40 28.95
N GLY A 585 -3.85 -25.62 29.27
CA GLY A 585 -3.59 -26.03 30.65
C GLY A 585 -2.55 -27.13 30.77
N ARG A 586 -1.84 -27.18 31.92
CA ARG A 586 -0.88 -28.25 32.24
C ARG A 586 -1.58 -29.57 32.56
N SER A 587 -2.79 -29.52 33.09
CA SER A 587 -3.56 -30.68 33.55
C SER A 587 -4.44 -31.36 32.51
N GLY A 588 -4.42 -30.94 31.26
CA GLY A 588 -5.07 -31.60 30.12
C GLY A 588 -6.60 -31.47 30.02
N ARG A 589 -7.23 -30.61 30.78
CA ARG A 589 -8.64 -30.20 30.61
C ARG A 589 -8.71 -28.77 30.11
N CYS A 590 -8.47 -28.60 28.85
CA CYS A 590 -8.69 -27.34 28.14
C CYS A 590 -9.71 -27.61 27.07
N GLU A 591 -10.85 -26.93 27.15
CA GLU A 591 -11.90 -27.02 26.13
C GLU A 591 -11.68 -25.94 25.09
N MET A 592 -11.92 -26.27 23.83
CA MET A 592 -11.95 -25.33 22.72
C MET A 592 -13.34 -25.34 22.12
N PHE A 593 -13.88 -24.17 21.93
CA PHE A 593 -15.26 -23.96 21.54
C PHE A 593 -15.36 -23.48 20.08
N PRO A 594 -16.36 -23.95 19.32
CA PRO A 594 -16.56 -23.53 17.94
C PRO A 594 -17.08 -22.10 17.88
N VAL A 595 -16.44 -21.28 17.06
CA VAL A 595 -16.95 -20.00 16.60
C VAL A 595 -17.52 -20.25 15.21
N ALA A 596 -18.84 -20.23 15.09
CA ALA A 596 -19.50 -20.45 13.80
C ALA A 596 -19.20 -19.30 12.84
N LEU A 597 -18.78 -19.62 11.63
CA LEU A 597 -18.39 -18.66 10.60
C LEU A 597 -19.31 -18.77 9.38
N LYS A 598 -19.69 -17.62 8.87
CA LYS A 598 -20.50 -17.53 7.66
C LYS A 598 -19.98 -16.40 6.76
N GLY A 599 -19.54 -16.77 5.59
CA GLY A 599 -19.10 -15.80 4.59
C GLY A 599 -20.23 -14.89 4.10
N TRP A 600 -19.91 -13.65 3.81
CA TRP A 600 -20.83 -12.64 3.25
C TRP A 600 -20.83 -12.57 1.73
N GLY A 601 -19.91 -13.30 1.07
CA GLY A 601 -19.79 -13.37 -0.39
C GLY A 601 -19.40 -12.02 -0.99
N ASN A 602 -20.30 -11.42 -1.77
CA ASN A 602 -20.09 -10.11 -2.39
C ASN A 602 -20.90 -8.99 -1.71
N LYS A 603 -21.53 -9.28 -0.57
CA LYS A 603 -22.40 -8.32 0.14
C LYS A 603 -21.63 -7.57 1.21
N VAL A 604 -20.70 -6.75 0.78
CA VAL A 604 -19.92 -5.90 1.68
C VAL A 604 -20.80 -4.79 2.25
N THR A 605 -20.61 -4.50 3.53
CA THR A 605 -21.19 -3.32 4.19
C THR A 605 -20.08 -2.46 4.74
N SER A 606 -20.12 -1.17 4.41
CA SER A 606 -19.15 -0.20 4.93
C SER A 606 -19.80 1.17 5.14
N HIS A 607 -19.16 1.99 5.94
CA HIS A 607 -19.48 3.40 6.10
C HIS A 607 -18.18 4.22 6.00
N GLU A 608 -18.32 5.45 5.52
CA GLU A 608 -17.22 6.39 5.38
C GLU A 608 -16.89 7.06 6.72
N ARG A 609 -15.59 7.18 7.02
CA ARG A 609 -15.09 7.94 8.17
C ARG A 609 -13.81 8.68 7.78
N LEU A 610 -13.74 9.97 8.07
CA LEU A 610 -12.50 10.73 7.96
C LEU A 610 -11.52 10.29 9.04
N LYS A 611 -10.29 9.95 8.65
CA LYS A 611 -9.23 9.56 9.57
C LYS A 611 -8.69 10.76 10.37
N SER A 612 -8.02 10.48 11.48
CA SER A 612 -7.31 11.50 12.27
C SER A 612 -6.32 12.29 11.41
N SER A 613 -5.64 11.64 10.47
CA SER A 613 -4.72 12.25 9.52
C SER A 613 -5.34 13.34 8.65
N TYR A 614 -6.62 13.19 8.26
CA TYR A 614 -7.34 14.24 7.55
C TYR A 614 -7.44 15.54 8.36
N TYR A 615 -7.78 15.43 9.64
CA TYR A 615 -7.95 16.62 10.49
C TYR A 615 -6.62 17.33 10.75
N ILE A 616 -5.54 16.56 10.92
CA ILE A 616 -4.18 17.08 11.09
C ILE A 616 -3.74 17.87 9.83
N LEU A 617 -3.90 17.29 8.64
CA LEU A 617 -3.58 17.98 7.38
C LEU A 617 -4.50 19.18 7.12
N ARG A 618 -5.78 19.08 7.45
CA ARG A 618 -6.70 20.21 7.30
C ARG A 618 -6.28 21.40 8.16
N GLU A 619 -5.81 21.17 9.37
CA GLU A 619 -5.28 22.21 10.24
C GLU A 619 -4.07 22.92 9.60
N LEU A 620 -3.08 22.15 9.13
CA LEU A 620 -1.92 22.67 8.41
C LEU A 620 -2.33 23.54 7.22
N TRP A 621 -3.16 23.03 6.34
CA TRP A 621 -3.52 23.73 5.09
C TRP A 621 -4.56 24.83 5.25
N SER A 622 -5.27 24.89 6.36
CA SER A 622 -6.18 26.00 6.64
C SER A 622 -5.44 27.29 7.07
N GLY A 623 -4.11 27.23 7.24
CA GLY A 623 -3.28 28.37 7.62
C GLY A 623 -3.53 28.87 9.05
N LYS A 624 -3.98 28.00 9.93
CA LYS A 624 -4.28 28.31 11.33
C LYS A 624 -3.20 27.80 12.25
#